data_ec6e8f7baa5b3c13b36df4a61cbbab3a
#
_entry.id   ec6e8f7baa5b3c13b36df4a61cbbab3a
#
_cell.length_a   1.000
_cell.length_b   1.000
_cell.length_c   1.000
_cell.angle_alpha   90.00
_cell.angle_beta   90.00
_cell.angle_gamma   90.00
#
_symmetry.space_group_name_H-M   'P 1'
#
loop_
_entity.id
_entity.type
_entity.pdbx_description
1 polymer ?
#
loop_
_entity_poly.entity_id
_entity_poly.type
_entity_poly.pdbx_seq_one_letter_code
_entity_poly.pdbx_strand_id
1 'polypeptide(L)'
;CSSDLLLIQYDALRYTYGQLCRILEPIYAQPIRADESELVTVVEIPTVYGGEFGPDLGFVASHNHLTEADVVSIHSGTDYLVYMMGFIPGFTYLGGMDHRIATPRLSSPRTHIPAGSVGIAGEQTGTYPSDSPGGWQIIGRTPVSMYDESREQAALLKAGDYVRYVPIDESAFHCIKKLGSSFKPVVHHVKVGDLRGGK
;
A
#
# COMPACT_ATOMS: atom_id res chain seq x y z
N CYS A 1 -10.47 -8.59 -3.85
CA CYS A 1 -11.20 -7.34 -3.55
C CYS A 1 -10.70 -6.26 -4.49
N SER A 2 -11.61 -5.57 -5.15
CA SER A 2 -11.31 -4.39 -5.93
C SER A 2 -11.49 -3.17 -5.03
N SER A 3 -10.46 -2.34 -4.87
CA SER A 3 -10.51 -1.10 -4.07
C SER A 3 -11.32 0.01 -4.74
N ASP A 4 -11.78 -0.23 -5.96
CA ASP A 4 -12.59 0.67 -6.79
C ASP A 4 -14.09 0.37 -6.72
N LEU A 5 -14.52 -0.57 -5.88
CA LEU A 5 -15.91 -0.95 -5.70
C LEU A 5 -16.46 -0.48 -4.35
N LEU A 6 -17.60 0.20 -4.39
CA LEU A 6 -18.38 0.58 -3.24
C LEU A 6 -19.65 -0.28 -3.18
N LEU A 7 -19.84 -1.04 -2.10
CA LEU A 7 -21.09 -1.74 -1.83
C LEU A 7 -22.05 -0.83 -1.10
N ILE A 8 -23.24 -0.62 -1.70
CA ILE A 8 -24.32 0.16 -1.09
C ILE A 8 -25.45 -0.79 -0.73
N GLN A 9 -25.72 -0.94 0.57
CA GLN A 9 -26.86 -1.68 1.08
C GLN A 9 -28.04 -0.73 1.25
N TYR A 10 -29.23 -1.14 0.81
CA TYR A 10 -30.44 -0.34 0.91
C TYR A 10 -31.67 -1.18 1.25
N ASP A 11 -32.67 -0.54 1.80
CA ASP A 11 -33.97 -1.16 2.10
C ASP A 11 -34.81 -1.21 0.81
N ALA A 12 -34.96 -2.40 0.25
CA ALA A 12 -35.75 -2.64 -0.97
C ALA A 12 -37.25 -2.41 -0.81
N LEU A 13 -37.76 -2.29 0.42
CA LEU A 13 -39.13 -1.91 0.67
C LEU A 13 -39.36 -0.40 0.58
N ARG A 14 -38.32 0.39 0.75
CA ARG A 14 -38.36 1.87 0.67
C ARG A 14 -37.95 2.41 -0.70
N TYR A 15 -36.96 1.76 -1.34
CA TYR A 15 -36.40 2.19 -2.60
C TYR A 15 -36.32 1.03 -3.58
N THR A 16 -36.70 1.27 -4.81
CA THR A 16 -36.34 0.38 -5.91
C THR A 16 -34.91 0.65 -6.36
N TYR A 17 -34.26 -0.32 -7.01
CA TYR A 17 -32.92 -0.13 -7.59
C TYR A 17 -32.84 1.12 -8.48
N GLY A 18 -33.83 1.33 -9.38
CA GLY A 18 -33.81 2.50 -10.28
C GLY A 18 -34.03 3.84 -9.55
N GLN A 19 -34.71 3.86 -8.38
CA GLN A 19 -34.76 5.06 -7.55
C GLN A 19 -33.43 5.33 -6.89
N LEU A 20 -32.74 4.29 -6.39
CA LEU A 20 -31.43 4.44 -5.81
C LEU A 20 -30.41 4.95 -6.82
N CYS A 21 -30.37 4.39 -8.03
CA CYS A 21 -29.47 4.88 -9.09
C CYS A 21 -29.68 6.37 -9.36
N ARG A 22 -30.93 6.83 -9.50
CA ARG A 22 -31.25 8.24 -9.69
C ARG A 22 -30.79 9.17 -8.57
N ILE A 23 -30.71 8.66 -7.34
CA ILE A 23 -30.18 9.41 -6.19
C ILE A 23 -28.65 9.46 -6.24
N LEU A 24 -28.00 8.36 -6.63
CA LEU A 24 -26.56 8.23 -6.61
C LEU A 24 -25.83 8.86 -7.79
N GLU A 25 -26.44 8.81 -9.00
CA GLU A 25 -25.85 9.37 -10.20
C GLU A 25 -25.45 10.85 -10.07
N PRO A 26 -26.30 11.76 -9.53
CA PRO A 26 -25.92 13.15 -9.34
C PRO A 26 -24.80 13.34 -8.29
N ILE A 27 -24.73 12.47 -7.28
CA ILE A 27 -23.69 12.49 -6.25
C ILE A 27 -22.36 12.05 -6.84
N TYR A 28 -22.39 10.97 -7.62
CA TYR A 28 -21.20 10.45 -8.31
C TYR A 28 -20.65 11.41 -9.37
N ALA A 29 -21.54 12.15 -10.03
CA ALA A 29 -21.15 13.14 -11.05
C ALA A 29 -20.55 14.43 -10.47
N GLN A 30 -20.63 14.64 -9.15
CA GLN A 30 -20.02 15.81 -8.53
C GLN A 30 -18.50 15.66 -8.53
N PRO A 31 -17.74 16.65 -9.05
CA PRO A 31 -16.29 16.62 -8.97
C PRO A 31 -15.86 16.65 -7.49
N ILE A 32 -15.17 15.60 -7.06
CA ILE A 32 -14.52 15.60 -5.76
C ILE A 32 -13.35 16.57 -5.87
N ARG A 33 -13.48 17.73 -5.24
CA ARG A 33 -12.36 18.65 -5.07
C ARG A 33 -11.64 18.19 -3.79
N ALA A 34 -10.47 17.57 -3.95
CA ALA A 34 -9.57 17.40 -2.84
C ALA A 34 -9.22 18.81 -2.31
N ASP A 35 -9.37 19.02 -1.03
CA ASP A 35 -8.85 20.24 -0.40
C ASP A 35 -7.34 20.10 -0.30
N GLU A 36 -6.61 20.71 -1.24
CA GLU A 36 -5.15 20.67 -1.28
C GLU A 36 -4.50 21.22 0.00
N SER A 37 -5.25 21.99 0.80
CA SER A 37 -4.80 22.53 2.07
C SER A 37 -4.99 21.57 3.26
N GLU A 38 -5.75 20.48 3.07
CA GLU A 38 -5.98 19.47 4.10
C GLU A 38 -4.65 18.82 4.53
N LEU A 39 -4.46 18.71 5.85
CA LEU A 39 -3.30 18.04 6.43
C LEU A 39 -3.57 16.54 6.53
N VAL A 40 -2.71 15.76 5.93
CA VAL A 40 -2.75 14.30 5.96
C VAL A 40 -1.51 13.72 6.64
N THR A 41 -1.64 12.51 7.14
CA THR A 41 -0.55 11.78 7.80
C THR A 41 0.17 10.91 6.79
N VAL A 42 1.49 11.08 6.65
CA VAL A 42 2.38 10.22 5.85
C VAL A 42 3.31 9.46 6.79
N VAL A 43 3.27 8.13 6.72
CA VAL A 43 4.10 7.24 7.54
C VAL A 43 5.22 6.65 6.67
N GLU A 44 6.47 6.87 7.05
CA GLU A 44 7.63 6.30 6.37
C GLU A 44 7.81 4.82 6.73
N ILE A 45 7.93 3.97 5.72
CA ILE A 45 8.17 2.54 5.86
C ILE A 45 9.55 2.21 5.29
N PRO A 46 10.58 2.11 6.16
CA PRO A 46 11.93 1.72 5.74
C PRO A 46 11.90 0.36 5.04
N THR A 47 12.49 0.25 3.85
CA THR A 47 12.39 -0.94 3.00
C THR A 47 13.72 -1.24 2.32
N VAL A 48 14.21 -2.47 2.45
CA VAL A 48 15.31 -2.98 1.62
C VAL A 48 14.72 -3.55 0.34
N TYR A 49 15.30 -3.21 -0.79
CA TYR A 49 14.86 -3.67 -2.10
C TYR A 49 15.84 -4.66 -2.71
N GLY A 50 15.32 -5.61 -3.48
CA GLY A 50 16.12 -6.59 -4.22
C GLY A 50 16.81 -7.65 -3.37
N GLY A 51 17.74 -8.38 -3.99
CA GLY A 51 18.46 -9.46 -3.33
C GLY A 51 17.52 -10.50 -2.69
N GLU A 52 17.87 -10.99 -1.51
CA GLU A 52 17.03 -11.92 -0.75
C GLU A 52 15.74 -11.27 -0.20
N PHE A 53 15.70 -9.94 -0.08
CA PHE A 53 14.55 -9.20 0.43
C PHE A 53 13.50 -8.95 -0.65
N GLY A 54 13.91 -8.89 -1.92
CA GLY A 54 13.03 -8.61 -3.07
C GLY A 54 13.39 -9.46 -4.28
N PRO A 55 13.19 -10.80 -4.20
CA PRO A 55 13.64 -11.75 -5.24
C PRO A 55 13.02 -11.51 -6.62
N ASP A 56 11.92 -10.78 -6.71
CA ASP A 56 11.22 -10.53 -7.97
C ASP A 56 11.51 -9.12 -8.54
N LEU A 57 12.36 -8.32 -7.90
CA LEU A 57 12.66 -6.95 -8.37
C LEU A 57 13.19 -6.95 -9.80
N GLY A 58 14.10 -7.86 -10.12
CA GLY A 58 14.63 -8.03 -11.48
C GLY A 58 13.57 -8.45 -12.50
N PHE A 59 12.59 -9.28 -12.09
CA PHE A 59 11.47 -9.62 -12.96
C PHE A 59 10.56 -8.40 -13.22
N VAL A 60 10.22 -7.64 -12.18
CA VAL A 60 9.42 -6.41 -12.32
C VAL A 60 10.12 -5.41 -13.25
N ALA A 61 11.42 -5.22 -13.08
CA ALA A 61 12.23 -4.35 -13.93
C ALA A 61 12.20 -4.80 -15.39
N SER A 62 12.52 -6.07 -15.65
CA SER A 62 12.56 -6.62 -17.01
C SER A 62 11.20 -6.63 -17.69
N HIS A 63 10.12 -6.94 -16.96
CA HIS A 63 8.75 -6.93 -17.47
C HIS A 63 8.33 -5.55 -17.99
N ASN A 64 8.78 -4.50 -17.31
CA ASN A 64 8.42 -3.12 -17.63
C ASN A 64 9.49 -2.38 -18.45
N HIS A 65 10.52 -3.07 -18.92
CA HIS A 65 11.65 -2.47 -19.68
C HIS A 65 12.38 -1.37 -18.90
N LEU A 66 12.51 -1.55 -17.58
CA LEU A 66 13.16 -0.64 -16.62
C LEU A 66 14.41 -1.31 -16.04
N THR A 67 15.26 -0.51 -15.37
CA THR A 67 16.27 -1.03 -14.46
C THR A 67 15.66 -1.25 -13.05
N GLU A 68 16.31 -2.09 -12.22
CA GLU A 68 15.90 -2.26 -10.82
C GLU A 68 15.91 -0.93 -10.06
N ALA A 69 16.90 -0.07 -10.34
CA ALA A 69 17.01 1.27 -9.75
C ALA A 69 15.83 2.17 -10.15
N ASP A 70 15.35 2.08 -11.40
CA ASP A 70 14.15 2.81 -11.83
C ASP A 70 12.91 2.33 -11.09
N VAL A 71 12.74 1.01 -10.94
CA VAL A 71 11.60 0.45 -10.18
C VAL A 71 11.63 0.95 -8.74
N VAL A 72 12.77 0.90 -8.07
CA VAL A 72 12.93 1.39 -6.70
C VAL A 72 12.63 2.89 -6.62
N SER A 73 13.15 3.68 -7.54
CA SER A 73 12.94 5.13 -7.59
C SER A 73 11.45 5.49 -7.78
N ILE A 74 10.77 4.81 -8.70
CA ILE A 74 9.34 5.02 -8.96
C ILE A 74 8.52 4.59 -7.73
N HIS A 75 8.78 3.40 -7.20
CA HIS A 75 8.03 2.87 -6.05
C HIS A 75 8.22 3.71 -4.79
N SER A 76 9.44 4.18 -4.48
CA SER A 76 9.71 5.02 -3.31
C SER A 76 9.40 6.50 -3.52
N GLY A 77 9.18 6.91 -4.76
CA GLY A 77 8.86 8.28 -5.14
C GLY A 77 7.38 8.67 -4.97
N THR A 78 6.54 7.75 -4.53
CA THR A 78 5.07 7.93 -4.42
C THR A 78 4.62 7.82 -2.97
N ASP A 79 3.67 8.67 -2.56
CA ASP A 79 2.93 8.56 -1.31
C ASP A 79 1.62 7.82 -1.59
N TYR A 80 1.46 6.64 -1.01
CA TYR A 80 0.34 5.74 -1.29
C TYR A 80 -0.81 5.93 -0.31
N LEU A 81 -1.98 6.31 -0.79
CA LEU A 81 -3.18 6.42 0.06
C LEU A 81 -3.64 5.04 0.55
N VAL A 82 -3.85 4.90 1.84
CA VAL A 82 -4.51 3.75 2.45
C VAL A 82 -6.03 3.90 2.27
N TYR A 83 -6.60 3.21 1.29
CA TYR A 83 -8.05 3.22 1.06
C TYR A 83 -8.80 2.44 2.12
N MET A 84 -8.31 1.26 2.47
CA MET A 84 -8.94 0.39 3.45
C MET A 84 -7.93 -0.56 4.09
N MET A 85 -8.34 -1.11 5.22
CA MET A 85 -7.65 -2.19 5.92
C MET A 85 -8.45 -3.48 5.76
N GLY A 86 -7.78 -4.62 5.59
CA GLY A 86 -8.51 -5.89 5.51
C GLY A 86 -7.66 -7.05 5.01
N PHE A 87 -8.28 -8.16 4.67
CA PHE A 87 -7.67 -9.43 4.31
C PHE A 87 -7.05 -10.14 5.53
N ILE A 88 -6.01 -9.56 6.13
CA ILE A 88 -5.41 -10.00 7.40
C ILE A 88 -5.11 -8.77 8.26
N PRO A 89 -5.01 -8.89 9.60
CA PRO A 89 -4.70 -7.76 10.48
C PRO A 89 -3.43 -7.01 10.05
N GLY A 90 -3.54 -5.69 9.89
CA GLY A 90 -2.44 -4.83 9.46
C GLY A 90 -2.17 -4.76 7.95
N PHE A 91 -2.90 -5.52 7.12
CA PHE A 91 -2.79 -5.39 5.67
C PHE A 91 -3.53 -4.15 5.18
N THR A 92 -2.87 -3.36 4.32
CA THR A 92 -3.40 -2.13 3.73
C THR A 92 -3.61 -2.28 2.23
N TYR A 93 -4.77 -1.82 1.75
CA TYR A 93 -5.03 -1.64 0.33
C TYR A 93 -4.61 -0.23 -0.06
N LEU A 94 -3.53 -0.15 -0.83
CA LEU A 94 -2.89 1.10 -1.23
C LEU A 94 -3.30 1.50 -2.65
N GLY A 95 -3.51 2.80 -2.85
CA GLY A 95 -3.74 3.38 -4.17
C GLY A 95 -2.65 4.36 -4.58
N GLY A 96 -2.62 4.68 -5.88
CA GLY A 96 -1.69 5.65 -6.44
C GLY A 96 -0.38 5.05 -6.96
N MET A 97 -0.30 3.71 -7.14
CA MET A 97 0.89 3.11 -7.75
C MET A 97 1.02 3.53 -9.21
N ASP A 98 2.24 3.93 -9.59
CA ASP A 98 2.56 4.28 -10.98
C ASP A 98 2.44 3.05 -11.89
N HIS A 99 1.67 3.17 -12.96
CA HIS A 99 1.41 2.09 -13.92
C HIS A 99 2.68 1.58 -14.62
N ARG A 100 3.76 2.38 -14.66
CA ARG A 100 5.03 1.98 -15.25
C ARG A 100 5.70 0.79 -14.56
N ILE A 101 5.34 0.50 -13.31
CA ILE A 101 5.84 -0.66 -12.56
C ILE A 101 4.75 -1.73 -12.34
N ALA A 102 3.60 -1.59 -12.99
CA ALA A 102 2.52 -2.58 -12.89
C ALA A 102 2.97 -3.94 -13.44
N THR A 103 2.78 -4.99 -12.63
CA THR A 103 3.29 -6.33 -12.99
C THR A 103 2.31 -7.40 -12.53
N PRO A 104 1.96 -8.36 -13.41
CA PRO A 104 1.02 -9.43 -13.07
C PRO A 104 1.48 -10.26 -11.87
N ARG A 105 0.51 -10.87 -11.19
CA ARG A 105 0.78 -11.86 -10.14
C ARG A 105 1.54 -13.07 -10.72
N LEU A 106 2.22 -13.79 -9.84
CA LEU A 106 2.78 -15.10 -10.17
C LEU A 106 1.67 -16.04 -10.66
N SER A 107 1.96 -16.84 -11.68
CA SER A 107 1.04 -17.88 -12.17
C SER A 107 0.77 -18.96 -11.14
N SER A 108 1.73 -19.23 -10.26
CA SER A 108 1.61 -20.14 -9.12
C SER A 108 1.98 -19.41 -7.85
N PRO A 109 1.03 -19.19 -6.91
CA PRO A 109 1.32 -18.52 -5.66
C PRO A 109 2.37 -19.26 -4.84
N ARG A 110 3.21 -18.50 -4.10
CA ARG A 110 4.11 -19.05 -3.10
C ARG A 110 3.32 -19.55 -1.89
N THR A 111 3.75 -20.66 -1.33
CA THR A 111 3.16 -21.21 -0.10
C THR A 111 3.54 -20.38 1.14
N HIS A 112 4.64 -19.64 1.05
CA HIS A 112 5.16 -18.81 2.14
C HIS A 112 5.79 -17.52 1.60
N ILE A 113 5.28 -16.39 2.09
CA ILE A 113 5.84 -15.05 1.92
C ILE A 113 6.10 -14.52 3.34
N PRO A 114 7.35 -14.14 3.67
CA PRO A 114 7.68 -13.66 5.01
C PRO A 114 6.99 -12.33 5.36
N ALA A 115 6.69 -12.14 6.64
CA ALA A 115 6.20 -10.87 7.17
C ALA A 115 7.14 -9.70 6.81
N GLY A 116 6.55 -8.55 6.53
CA GLY A 116 7.26 -7.36 6.07
C GLY A 116 7.54 -7.33 4.57
N SER A 117 7.26 -8.40 3.81
CA SER A 117 7.48 -8.41 2.36
C SER A 117 6.65 -7.33 1.67
N VAL A 118 7.30 -6.54 0.83
CA VAL A 118 6.69 -5.50 -0.01
C VAL A 118 6.57 -6.04 -1.42
N GLY A 119 5.38 -5.95 -2.00
CA GLY A 119 5.14 -6.57 -3.30
C GLY A 119 4.24 -5.77 -4.23
N ILE A 120 4.23 -6.20 -5.51
CA ILE A 120 3.39 -5.65 -6.58
C ILE A 120 2.50 -6.76 -7.14
N ALA A 121 1.26 -6.41 -7.46
CA ALA A 121 0.30 -7.31 -8.10
C ALA A 121 -0.68 -6.52 -8.98
N GLY A 122 -0.52 -6.59 -10.29
CA GLY A 122 -1.21 -5.71 -11.23
C GLY A 122 -0.80 -4.26 -10.96
N GLU A 123 -1.76 -3.40 -10.73
CA GLU A 123 -1.57 -1.97 -10.42
C GLU A 123 -1.56 -1.69 -8.90
N GLN A 124 -1.39 -2.71 -8.07
CA GLN A 124 -1.40 -2.59 -6.62
C GLN A 124 -0.04 -2.88 -6.02
N THR A 125 0.29 -2.13 -4.96
CA THR A 125 1.41 -2.43 -4.06
C THR A 125 0.92 -2.57 -2.63
N GLY A 126 1.72 -3.19 -1.77
CA GLY A 126 1.39 -3.36 -0.36
C GLY A 126 2.44 -4.14 0.41
N THR A 127 2.23 -4.20 1.72
CA THR A 127 3.12 -4.90 2.66
C THR A 127 2.38 -6.05 3.33
N TYR A 128 2.97 -7.24 3.31
CA TYR A 128 2.47 -8.41 4.05
C TYR A 128 2.74 -8.24 5.54
N PRO A 129 1.73 -8.11 6.41
CA PRO A 129 1.94 -7.87 7.84
C PRO A 129 2.38 -9.12 8.61
N SER A 130 2.09 -10.31 8.07
CA SER A 130 2.41 -11.61 8.66
C SER A 130 2.84 -12.60 7.58
N ASP A 131 3.46 -13.69 8.00
CA ASP A 131 3.76 -14.82 7.12
C ASP A 131 2.46 -15.35 6.51
N SER A 132 2.41 -15.44 5.19
CA SER A 132 1.19 -15.90 4.49
C SER A 132 1.52 -16.43 3.09
N PRO A 133 0.67 -17.27 2.49
CA PRO A 133 0.78 -17.58 1.08
C PRO A 133 0.40 -16.37 0.23
N GLY A 134 0.94 -16.28 -1.00
CA GLY A 134 0.58 -15.20 -1.92
C GLY A 134 1.27 -15.28 -3.26
N GLY A 135 0.70 -14.57 -4.24
CA GLY A 135 1.18 -14.56 -5.62
C GLY A 135 1.72 -13.20 -6.07
N TRP A 136 2.04 -12.29 -5.16
CA TRP A 136 2.60 -11.00 -5.52
C TRP A 136 4.09 -11.09 -5.86
N GLN A 137 4.54 -10.21 -6.71
CA GLN A 137 5.96 -10.04 -7.03
C GLN A 137 6.63 -9.31 -5.87
N ILE A 138 7.49 -9.98 -5.14
CA ILE A 138 8.14 -9.41 -3.95
C ILE A 138 9.36 -8.60 -4.39
N ILE A 139 9.30 -7.29 -4.18
CA ILE A 139 10.33 -6.32 -4.60
C ILE A 139 11.22 -5.85 -3.46
N GLY A 140 10.78 -6.04 -2.22
CA GLY A 140 11.53 -5.60 -1.04
C GLY A 140 10.94 -6.14 0.25
N ARG A 141 11.53 -5.70 1.38
CA ARG A 141 11.07 -6.08 2.71
C ARG A 141 11.32 -4.97 3.71
N THR A 142 10.34 -4.72 4.58
CA THR A 142 10.47 -3.82 5.72
C THR A 142 10.73 -4.60 7.01
N PRO A 143 11.57 -4.07 7.92
CA PRO A 143 11.74 -4.62 9.27
C PRO A 143 10.61 -4.21 10.22
N VAL A 144 9.74 -3.26 9.80
CA VAL A 144 8.70 -2.69 10.64
C VAL A 144 7.49 -3.63 10.72
N SER A 145 7.02 -3.88 11.94
CA SER A 145 5.78 -4.64 12.15
C SER A 145 4.57 -3.77 11.79
N MET A 146 3.78 -4.20 10.81
CA MET A 146 2.55 -3.52 10.39
C MET A 146 1.41 -3.73 11.39
N TYR A 147 1.47 -4.80 12.18
CA TYR A 147 0.50 -5.14 13.21
C TYR A 147 1.22 -5.66 14.46
N ASP A 148 0.87 -5.10 15.62
CA ASP A 148 1.48 -5.47 16.90
C ASP A 148 0.45 -5.25 18.02
N GLU A 149 -0.04 -6.32 18.61
CA GLU A 149 -1.07 -6.30 19.66
C GLU A 149 -0.63 -5.58 20.93
N SER A 150 0.68 -5.40 21.14
CA SER A 150 1.22 -4.67 22.29
C SER A 150 1.07 -3.15 22.18
N ARG A 151 0.74 -2.63 20.99
CA ARG A 151 0.50 -1.20 20.77
C ARG A 151 -0.91 -0.82 21.19
N GLU A 152 -1.11 0.41 21.64
CA GLU A 152 -2.42 0.99 21.88
C GLU A 152 -3.31 0.93 20.60
N GLN A 153 -2.73 1.31 19.46
CA GLN A 153 -3.28 1.05 18.14
C GLN A 153 -2.50 -0.11 17.51
N ALA A 154 -3.08 -1.31 17.52
CA ALA A 154 -2.41 -2.54 17.06
C ALA A 154 -1.95 -2.46 15.59
N ALA A 155 -2.77 -1.91 14.69
CA ALA A 155 -2.38 -1.62 13.32
C ALA A 155 -1.55 -0.33 13.26
N LEU A 156 -0.42 -0.37 12.52
CA LEU A 156 0.46 0.78 12.34
C LEU A 156 -0.20 1.91 11.58
N LEU A 157 -1.06 1.57 10.63
CA LEU A 157 -1.74 2.47 9.69
C LEU A 157 -3.25 2.38 9.86
N LYS A 158 -3.95 3.39 9.38
CA LYS A 158 -5.42 3.43 9.27
C LYS A 158 -5.83 3.95 7.90
N ALA A 159 -7.09 3.74 7.52
CA ALA A 159 -7.66 4.34 6.31
C ALA A 159 -7.54 5.88 6.37
N GLY A 160 -7.13 6.48 5.25
CA GLY A 160 -6.85 7.91 5.14
C GLY A 160 -5.40 8.32 5.44
N ASP A 161 -4.57 7.43 6.02
CA ASP A 161 -3.12 7.66 6.09
C ASP A 161 -2.47 7.45 4.72
N TYR A 162 -1.25 7.95 4.57
CA TYR A 162 -0.39 7.69 3.42
C TYR A 162 0.84 6.90 3.83
N VAL A 163 1.28 6.00 2.96
CA VAL A 163 2.51 5.23 3.10
C VAL A 163 3.57 5.79 2.17
N ARG A 164 4.77 6.04 2.70
CA ARG A 164 5.97 6.36 1.94
C ARG A 164 7.01 5.29 2.16
N TYR A 165 7.33 4.52 1.14
CA TYR A 165 8.45 3.58 1.23
C TYR A 165 9.77 4.31 1.11
N VAL A 166 10.69 4.04 2.06
CA VAL A 166 12.01 4.68 2.11
C VAL A 166 13.08 3.63 1.93
N PRO A 167 13.87 3.66 0.84
CA PRO A 167 14.95 2.72 0.63
C PRO A 167 15.99 2.80 1.75
N ILE A 168 16.34 1.65 2.32
CA ILE A 168 17.41 1.48 3.31
C ILE A 168 18.32 0.32 2.94
N ASP A 169 19.51 0.28 3.51
CA ASP A 169 20.44 -0.85 3.37
C ASP A 169 20.14 -1.99 4.39
N GLU A 170 20.78 -3.14 4.19
CA GLU A 170 20.61 -4.32 5.07
C GLU A 170 21.07 -4.05 6.50
N SER A 171 22.09 -3.21 6.71
CA SER A 171 22.58 -2.87 8.05
C SER A 171 21.50 -2.12 8.84
N ALA A 172 20.87 -1.13 8.22
CA ALA A 172 19.74 -0.39 8.80
C ALA A 172 18.54 -1.31 9.05
N PHE A 173 18.24 -2.23 8.11
CA PHE A 173 17.18 -3.23 8.29
C PHE A 173 17.40 -4.05 9.57
N HIS A 174 18.60 -4.60 9.75
CA HIS A 174 18.91 -5.42 10.93
C HIS A 174 18.92 -4.60 12.23
N CYS A 175 19.37 -3.35 12.18
CA CYS A 175 19.30 -2.44 13.32
C CYS A 175 17.85 -2.17 13.75
N ILE A 176 16.97 -1.82 12.80
CA ILE A 176 15.55 -1.54 13.07
C ILE A 176 14.85 -2.81 13.57
N LYS A 177 15.13 -3.96 12.95
CA LYS A 177 14.55 -5.24 13.35
C LYS A 177 14.90 -5.62 14.79
N LYS A 178 16.12 -5.31 15.26
CA LYS A 178 16.53 -5.52 16.67
C LYS A 178 15.79 -4.62 17.64
N LEU A 179 15.41 -3.41 17.23
CA LEU A 179 14.62 -2.49 18.06
C LEU A 179 13.17 -2.96 18.22
N GLY A 180 12.65 -3.76 17.28
CA GLY A 180 11.29 -4.31 17.32
C GLY A 180 10.24 -3.23 17.56
N SER A 181 9.37 -3.43 18.57
CA SER A 181 8.30 -2.49 18.93
C SER A 181 8.79 -1.14 19.48
N SER A 182 10.07 -1.03 19.86
CA SER A 182 10.68 0.23 20.29
C SER A 182 10.97 1.17 19.11
N PHE A 183 11.08 0.63 17.89
CA PHE A 183 11.22 1.47 16.71
C PHE A 183 9.92 2.21 16.41
N LYS A 184 10.01 3.51 16.19
CA LYS A 184 8.89 4.35 15.78
C LYS A 184 9.18 4.87 14.37
N PRO A 185 8.36 4.49 13.37
CA PRO A 185 8.45 5.07 12.04
C PRO A 185 8.31 6.60 12.08
N VAL A 186 8.97 7.25 11.15
CA VAL A 186 8.84 8.70 10.99
C VAL A 186 7.44 9.00 10.46
N VAL A 187 6.79 9.98 11.06
CA VAL A 187 5.45 10.44 10.68
C VAL A 187 5.53 11.90 10.30
N HIS A 188 5.01 12.23 9.13
CA HIS A 188 4.89 13.59 8.64
C HIS A 188 3.42 14.01 8.56
N HIS A 189 3.16 15.28 8.81
CA HIS A 189 1.88 15.92 8.51
C HIS A 189 2.11 16.89 7.36
N VAL A 190 1.61 16.55 6.19
CA VAL A 190 1.82 17.32 4.96
C VAL A 190 0.48 17.74 4.36
N LYS A 191 0.48 18.81 3.56
CA LYS A 191 -0.72 19.16 2.80
C LYS A 191 -0.91 18.17 1.64
N VAL A 192 -2.17 17.90 1.29
CA VAL A 192 -2.50 17.03 0.15
C VAL A 192 -1.79 17.49 -1.13
N GLY A 193 -1.68 18.81 -1.36
CA GLY A 193 -0.97 19.37 -2.52
C GLY A 193 0.54 19.11 -2.53
N ASP A 194 1.15 18.75 -1.40
CA ASP A 194 2.59 18.49 -1.25
C ASP A 194 2.93 16.98 -1.30
N LEU A 195 1.94 16.10 -1.52
CA LEU A 195 2.14 14.64 -1.65
C LEU A 195 2.95 14.29 -2.89
N ARG A 196 3.76 13.24 -2.79
CA ARG A 196 4.59 12.73 -3.89
C ARG A 196 3.77 11.84 -4.82
N GLY A 197 3.96 11.95 -6.13
CA GLY A 197 3.44 11.02 -7.13
C GLY A 197 1.93 11.05 -7.41
N GLY A 198 1.15 11.84 -6.69
CA GLY A 198 -0.30 11.94 -6.86
C GLY A 198 -0.68 12.98 -7.91
N LYS A 199 -0.76 12.57 -9.19
CA LYS A 199 -1.51 13.31 -10.23
C LYS A 199 -2.27 12.34 -11.10
#